data_7d24310d37ce0b3413b907751594ae42
#
_entry.id   7d24310d37ce0b3413b907751594ae42
#
_cell.length_a   1.000
_cell.length_b   1.000
_cell.length_c   1.000
_cell.angle_alpha   90.00
_cell.angle_beta   90.00
_cell.angle_gamma   90.00
#
_symmetry.space_group_name_H-M   'P 1'
#
loop_
_entity.id
_entity.type
_entity.pdbx_description
1 polymer ?
#
loop_
_entity_poly.entity_id
_entity_poly.type
_entity_poly.pdbx_seq_one_letter_code
_entity_poly.pdbx_strand_id
1 'polypeptide(L)'
;MIGAATCFQVLAQKNRSTFLRGAPLKLRANKSNTVNKVQILIGVAGLILGSLVYLIDRPPDQTYFVYFSRTNISLHNTIPNLFGVLGNTLPDFLHVFSFILITAGLFSCKRRGYLIICLSWFFVDSAFELCQKYNSLPLRIIPDWFEGIPFLENTRNYFQRGTFDMVDLVAIAVGTGAAYFLIILTTSKRRETV
;
A
#
# COMPACT_ATOMS: atom_id res chain seq x y z
N MET A 1 -1.66 3.33 -11.63
CA MET A 1 -0.83 4.56 -11.67
C MET A 1 -1.54 5.83 -12.15
N ILE A 2 -2.73 5.75 -12.76
CA ILE A 2 -3.45 6.91 -13.36
C ILE A 2 -4.17 7.78 -12.30
N GLY A 3 -4.56 7.24 -11.17
CA GLY A 3 -5.33 7.98 -10.14
C GLY A 3 -4.57 9.04 -9.33
N ALA A 4 -3.24 8.93 -9.19
CA ALA A 4 -2.43 9.90 -8.45
C ALA A 4 -2.18 11.19 -9.26
N ALA A 5 -2.09 11.09 -10.58
CA ALA A 5 -1.88 12.22 -11.48
C ALA A 5 -3.09 13.16 -11.53
N THR A 6 -4.31 12.61 -11.43
CA THR A 6 -5.57 13.39 -11.49
C THR A 6 -5.77 14.27 -10.25
N CYS A 7 -5.30 13.84 -9.10
CA CYS A 7 -5.35 14.66 -7.88
C CYS A 7 -4.43 15.88 -7.98
N PHE A 8 -3.31 15.75 -8.69
CA PHE A 8 -2.34 16.84 -8.91
C PHE A 8 -2.87 17.90 -9.90
N GLN A 9 -3.58 17.50 -10.96
CA GLN A 9 -4.13 18.44 -11.96
C GLN A 9 -5.31 19.24 -11.44
N VAL A 10 -6.20 18.66 -10.65
CA VAL A 10 -7.35 19.37 -10.05
C VAL A 10 -6.91 20.44 -9.05
N LEU A 11 -5.77 20.24 -8.37
CA LEU A 11 -5.21 21.25 -7.46
C LEU A 11 -4.52 22.42 -8.20
N ALA A 12 -3.94 22.18 -9.37
CA ALA A 12 -3.28 23.21 -10.18
C ALA A 12 -4.27 24.15 -10.88
N GLN A 13 -5.44 23.65 -11.28
CA GLN A 13 -6.41 24.42 -12.04
C GLN A 13 -7.26 25.37 -11.18
N LYS A 14 -7.43 25.09 -9.89
CA LYS A 14 -8.21 25.95 -8.97
C LYS A 14 -7.49 27.22 -8.55
N ASN A 15 -6.20 27.34 -8.83
CA ASN A 15 -5.41 28.53 -8.44
C ASN A 15 -5.38 29.65 -9.49
N ARG A 16 -5.96 29.43 -10.69
CA ARG A 16 -5.90 30.45 -11.79
C ARG A 16 -7.06 31.43 -11.87
N SER A 17 -8.16 31.20 -11.17
CA SER A 17 -9.38 32.02 -11.38
C SER A 17 -9.66 33.10 -10.34
N THR A 18 -8.75 33.40 -9.42
CA THR A 18 -8.97 34.39 -8.34
C THR A 18 -8.05 35.61 -8.40
N PHE A 19 -7.44 35.91 -9.58
CA PHE A 19 -6.43 37.00 -9.67
C PHE A 19 -6.99 38.38 -10.00
N LEU A 20 -8.29 38.59 -10.09
CA LEU A 20 -8.86 39.90 -10.43
C LEU A 20 -9.92 40.40 -9.46
N ARG A 21 -9.59 40.59 -8.17
CA ARG A 21 -10.29 41.55 -7.27
C ARG A 21 -9.34 41.97 -6.19
N GLY A 22 -8.98 43.26 -6.19
CA GLY A 22 -8.07 43.88 -5.20
C GLY A 22 -8.63 43.90 -3.79
N ALA A 23 -8.55 42.77 -3.10
CA ALA A 23 -8.64 42.67 -1.67
C ALA A 23 -7.22 42.48 -1.10
N PRO A 24 -6.87 43.05 0.07
CA PRO A 24 -5.54 42.90 0.63
C PRO A 24 -5.21 41.41 0.74
N LEU A 25 -4.16 40.96 0.06
CA LEU A 25 -3.61 39.61 0.17
C LEU A 25 -3.25 39.34 1.63
N LYS A 26 -4.21 38.83 2.41
CA LYS A 26 -3.85 38.05 3.58
C LYS A 26 -3.01 36.89 3.02
N LEU A 27 -1.70 37.02 3.14
CA LEU A 27 -0.75 35.91 2.96
C LEU A 27 -1.26 34.77 3.83
N ARG A 28 -2.05 33.89 3.21
CA ARG A 28 -2.52 32.67 3.85
C ARG A 28 -1.25 31.85 4.05
N ALA A 29 -0.73 31.90 5.27
CA ALA A 29 0.46 31.16 5.65
C ALA A 29 0.36 29.79 5.00
N ASN A 30 1.32 29.51 4.13
CA ASN A 30 1.43 28.26 3.39
C ASN A 30 1.56 27.18 4.47
N LYS A 31 0.45 26.50 4.78
CA LYS A 31 0.41 25.43 5.77
C LYS A 31 1.32 24.35 5.22
N SER A 32 2.58 24.36 5.65
CA SER A 32 3.59 23.41 5.22
C SER A 32 2.97 22.02 5.30
N ASN A 33 3.00 21.30 4.19
CA ASN A 33 2.61 19.90 4.13
C ASN A 33 3.58 19.10 5.01
N THR A 34 3.33 19.12 6.31
CA THR A 34 4.20 18.45 7.28
C THR A 34 3.89 16.97 7.26
N VAL A 35 4.87 16.20 6.80
CA VAL A 35 4.88 14.72 6.81
C VAL A 35 4.47 14.19 8.19
N ASN A 36 3.60 13.20 8.23
CA ASN A 36 3.20 12.53 9.47
C ASN A 36 4.13 11.33 9.73
N LYS A 37 5.23 11.60 10.45
CA LYS A 37 6.25 10.59 10.76
C LYS A 37 5.70 9.38 11.50
N VAL A 38 4.68 9.56 12.36
CA VAL A 38 4.07 8.46 13.13
C VAL A 38 3.39 7.47 12.20
N GLN A 39 2.60 7.94 11.23
CA GLN A 39 1.95 7.07 10.25
C GLN A 39 2.98 6.30 9.42
N ILE A 40 4.04 6.98 8.95
CA ILE A 40 5.11 6.33 8.19
C ILE A 40 5.82 5.28 9.03
N LEU A 41 6.17 5.59 10.27
CA LEU A 41 6.87 4.64 11.14
C LEU A 41 6.03 3.38 11.39
N ILE A 42 4.74 3.54 11.69
CA ILE A 42 3.83 2.40 11.88
C ILE A 42 3.70 1.59 10.59
N GLY A 43 3.56 2.25 9.44
CA GLY A 43 3.48 1.58 8.16
C GLY A 43 4.76 0.80 7.82
N VAL A 44 5.93 1.39 8.05
CA VAL A 44 7.22 0.68 7.84
C VAL A 44 7.36 -0.51 8.80
N ALA A 45 7.00 -0.35 10.07
CA ALA A 45 6.99 -1.45 11.03
C ALA A 45 6.06 -2.59 10.59
N GLY A 46 4.88 -2.26 10.04
CA GLY A 46 3.95 -3.24 9.46
C GLY A 46 4.55 -4.00 8.28
N LEU A 47 5.25 -3.32 7.36
CA LEU A 47 5.94 -3.99 6.24
C LEU A 47 7.06 -4.93 6.73
N ILE A 48 7.83 -4.51 7.73
CA ILE A 48 8.88 -5.36 8.33
C ILE A 48 8.23 -6.61 8.94
N LEU A 49 7.14 -6.43 9.70
CA LEU A 49 6.41 -7.56 10.29
C LEU A 49 5.86 -8.50 9.21
N GLY A 50 5.24 -7.99 8.16
CA GLY A 50 4.76 -8.79 7.03
C GLY A 50 5.88 -9.58 6.36
N SER A 51 7.04 -8.95 6.15
CA SER A 51 8.21 -9.62 5.59
C SER A 51 8.72 -10.75 6.51
N LEU A 52 8.70 -10.54 7.83
CA LEU A 52 9.08 -11.56 8.80
C LEU A 52 8.13 -12.76 8.77
N VAL A 53 6.82 -12.54 8.64
CA VAL A 53 5.84 -13.63 8.49
C VAL A 53 6.18 -14.49 7.29
N TYR A 54 6.49 -13.88 6.14
CA TYR A 54 6.91 -14.64 4.95
C TYR A 54 8.18 -15.45 5.18
N LEU A 55 9.18 -14.89 5.85
CA LEU A 55 10.46 -15.55 6.09
C LEU A 55 10.36 -16.72 7.07
N ILE A 56 9.42 -16.65 8.02
CA ILE A 56 9.29 -17.65 9.10
C ILE A 56 8.29 -18.74 8.69
N ASP A 57 7.10 -18.37 8.26
CA ASP A 57 5.99 -19.31 8.09
C ASP A 57 5.89 -19.91 6.70
N ARG A 58 6.48 -19.28 5.67
CA ARG A 58 6.40 -19.78 4.30
C ARG A 58 7.68 -20.45 3.81
N PRO A 59 7.59 -21.58 3.10
CA PRO A 59 8.73 -22.21 2.44
C PRO A 59 9.41 -21.26 1.46
N PRO A 60 10.73 -21.32 1.29
CA PRO A 60 11.49 -20.41 0.42
C PRO A 60 11.04 -20.41 -1.03
N ASP A 61 10.62 -21.57 -1.55
CA ASP A 61 10.12 -21.75 -2.92
C ASP A 61 8.75 -21.09 -3.18
N GLN A 62 7.98 -20.82 -2.12
CA GLN A 62 6.69 -20.13 -2.19
C GLN A 62 6.81 -18.62 -1.92
N THR A 63 7.97 -18.16 -1.48
CA THR A 63 8.19 -16.75 -1.14
C THR A 63 8.94 -16.07 -2.28
N TYR A 64 8.22 -15.25 -3.04
CA TYR A 64 8.71 -14.61 -4.26
C TYR A 64 10.06 -13.91 -4.09
N PHE A 65 10.22 -13.05 -3.10
CA PHE A 65 11.47 -12.31 -2.89
C PHE A 65 12.60 -13.16 -2.32
N VAL A 66 12.32 -14.31 -1.68
CA VAL A 66 13.34 -15.27 -1.23
C VAL A 66 13.81 -16.13 -2.38
N TYR A 67 12.90 -16.62 -3.20
CA TYR A 67 13.22 -17.46 -4.36
C TYR A 67 14.12 -16.74 -5.36
N PHE A 68 13.91 -15.42 -5.56
CA PHE A 68 14.71 -14.60 -6.47
C PHE A 68 15.94 -13.96 -5.82
N SER A 69 15.98 -13.84 -4.49
CA SER A 69 17.20 -13.41 -3.82
C SER A 69 18.20 -14.56 -3.86
N ARG A 70 19.35 -14.35 -4.49
CA ARG A 70 20.49 -15.33 -4.48
C ARG A 70 20.95 -15.69 -3.05
N THR A 71 20.36 -15.10 -2.05
CA THR A 71 20.76 -15.18 -0.63
C THR A 71 20.12 -16.32 0.13
N ASN A 72 19.08 -16.99 -0.40
CA ASN A 72 18.34 -18.09 0.24
C ASN A 72 18.01 -17.83 1.73
N ILE A 73 17.72 -16.58 2.09
CA ILE A 73 17.40 -16.21 3.47
C ILE A 73 15.99 -16.71 3.76
N SER A 74 15.91 -17.83 4.51
CA SER A 74 14.66 -18.37 5.04
C SER A 74 14.86 -18.83 6.47
N LEU A 75 13.91 -18.53 7.32
CA LEU A 75 13.87 -18.95 8.73
C LEU A 75 12.90 -20.12 8.94
N HIS A 76 12.20 -20.54 7.89
CA HIS A 76 11.14 -21.55 7.93
C HIS A 76 11.58 -22.88 8.57
N ASN A 77 12.81 -23.31 8.33
CA ASN A 77 13.35 -24.55 8.91
C ASN A 77 14.07 -24.36 10.26
N THR A 78 14.28 -23.11 10.67
CA THR A 78 15.02 -22.77 11.88
C THR A 78 14.09 -22.41 13.03
N ILE A 79 12.94 -21.83 12.73
CA ILE A 79 11.96 -21.36 13.71
C ILE A 79 10.64 -22.11 13.43
N PRO A 80 9.95 -22.63 14.47
CA PRO A 80 8.63 -23.23 14.28
C PRO A 80 7.64 -22.18 13.77
N ASN A 81 6.61 -22.62 13.04
CA ASN A 81 5.54 -21.74 12.54
C ASN A 81 4.92 -20.95 13.69
N LEU A 82 5.17 -19.64 13.73
CA LEU A 82 4.73 -18.75 14.81
C LEU A 82 3.30 -18.28 14.63
N PHE A 83 2.88 -18.08 13.38
CA PHE A 83 1.61 -17.45 13.04
C PHE A 83 0.54 -18.46 12.60
N GLY A 84 0.93 -19.70 12.27
CA GLY A 84 0.01 -20.78 11.89
C GLY A 84 -0.96 -20.36 10.78
N VAL A 85 -2.27 -20.56 10.99
CA VAL A 85 -3.30 -20.22 10.00
C VAL A 85 -3.33 -18.70 9.68
N LEU A 86 -3.02 -17.85 10.67
CA LEU A 86 -2.95 -16.40 10.46
C LEU A 86 -1.78 -16.00 9.55
N GLY A 87 -0.70 -16.79 9.52
CA GLY A 87 0.46 -16.54 8.67
C GLY A 87 0.15 -16.51 7.18
N ASN A 88 -0.95 -17.13 6.76
CA ASN A 88 -1.38 -17.11 5.37
C ASN A 88 -2.00 -15.76 4.97
N THR A 89 -2.79 -15.16 5.83
CA THR A 89 -3.64 -13.97 5.54
C THR A 89 -3.07 -12.68 6.11
N LEU A 90 -2.26 -12.78 7.18
CA LEU A 90 -1.67 -11.62 7.85
C LEU A 90 -0.80 -10.75 6.94
N PRO A 91 -0.02 -11.30 5.99
CA PRO A 91 0.75 -10.49 5.06
C PRO A 91 -0.12 -9.54 4.20
N ASP A 92 -1.27 -10.00 3.70
CA ASP A 92 -2.15 -9.20 2.85
C ASP A 92 -2.80 -8.07 3.65
N PHE A 93 -3.21 -8.34 4.89
CA PHE A 93 -3.63 -7.31 5.84
C PHE A 93 -2.53 -6.27 6.07
N LEU A 94 -1.31 -6.72 6.40
CA LEU A 94 -0.19 -5.83 6.74
C LEU A 94 0.29 -5.03 5.51
N HIS A 95 0.22 -5.60 4.32
CA HIS A 95 0.60 -4.95 3.07
C HIS A 95 -0.30 -3.73 2.82
N VAL A 96 -1.61 -3.91 2.69
CA VAL A 96 -2.54 -2.82 2.43
C VAL A 96 -2.54 -1.79 3.56
N PHE A 97 -2.56 -2.22 4.82
CA PHE A 97 -2.49 -1.37 6.00
C PHE A 97 -1.25 -0.46 5.96
N SER A 98 -0.10 -1.03 5.69
CA SER A 98 1.18 -0.33 5.70
C SER A 98 1.30 0.67 4.54
N PHE A 99 0.94 0.28 3.33
CA PHE A 99 1.01 1.18 2.18
C PHE A 99 0.04 2.35 2.30
N ILE A 100 -1.15 2.14 2.85
CA ILE A 100 -2.08 3.22 3.15
C ILE A 100 -1.45 4.20 4.15
N LEU A 101 -0.87 3.71 5.25
CA LEU A 101 -0.28 4.57 6.28
C LEU A 101 0.95 5.35 5.77
N ILE A 102 1.83 4.70 5.02
CA ILE A 102 3.00 5.35 4.43
C ILE A 102 2.54 6.45 3.46
N THR A 103 1.61 6.12 2.56
CA THR A 103 1.10 7.08 1.58
C THR A 103 0.38 8.24 2.26
N ALA A 104 -0.48 7.98 3.25
CA ALA A 104 -1.18 9.01 4.01
C ALA A 104 -0.22 9.89 4.83
N GLY A 105 0.84 9.29 5.36
CA GLY A 105 1.87 10.00 6.12
C GLY A 105 2.73 10.93 5.27
N LEU A 106 3.01 10.53 4.03
CA LEU A 106 3.75 11.35 3.05
C LEU A 106 2.88 12.49 2.51
N PHE A 107 1.62 12.21 2.20
CA PHE A 107 0.68 13.18 1.65
C PHE A 107 -0.29 13.65 2.72
N SER A 108 0.02 14.75 3.43
CA SER A 108 -0.89 15.36 4.41
C SER A 108 -2.17 15.87 3.76
N CYS A 109 -3.16 15.01 3.60
CA CYS A 109 -4.42 15.28 2.93
C CYS A 109 -5.52 15.75 3.89
N LYS A 110 -6.63 16.27 3.33
CA LYS A 110 -7.90 16.41 4.02
C LYS A 110 -8.58 15.03 4.11
N ARG A 111 -9.63 14.93 4.95
CA ARG A 111 -10.37 13.67 5.16
C ARG A 111 -10.77 12.95 3.86
N ARG A 112 -11.21 13.68 2.83
CA ARG A 112 -11.55 13.11 1.52
C ARG A 112 -10.33 12.52 0.81
N GLY A 113 -9.17 13.16 0.92
CA GLY A 113 -7.93 12.63 0.35
C GLY A 113 -7.48 11.33 1.00
N TYR A 114 -7.64 11.20 2.32
CA TYR A 114 -7.36 9.93 3.01
C TYR A 114 -8.30 8.81 2.57
N LEU A 115 -9.58 9.10 2.35
CA LEU A 115 -10.53 8.11 1.79
C LEU A 115 -10.10 7.66 0.39
N ILE A 116 -9.65 8.60 -0.47
CA ILE A 116 -9.15 8.25 -1.81
C ILE A 116 -7.91 7.34 -1.71
N ILE A 117 -6.96 7.64 -0.82
CA ILE A 117 -5.78 6.80 -0.61
C ILE A 117 -6.20 5.38 -0.18
N CYS A 118 -7.09 5.27 0.82
CA CYS A 118 -7.59 3.99 1.31
C CYS A 118 -8.27 3.18 0.20
N LEU A 119 -9.19 3.81 -0.54
CA LEU A 119 -9.90 3.14 -1.64
C LEU A 119 -8.94 2.75 -2.78
N SER A 120 -7.96 3.60 -3.11
CA SER A 120 -6.99 3.28 -4.16
C SER A 120 -6.18 2.03 -3.83
N TRP A 121 -5.64 1.92 -2.62
CA TRP A 121 -4.89 0.73 -2.21
C TRP A 121 -5.79 -0.49 -2.07
N PHE A 122 -7.01 -0.34 -1.49
CA PHE A 122 -7.99 -1.42 -1.44
C PHE A 122 -8.28 -2.01 -2.83
N PHE A 123 -8.53 -1.15 -3.83
CA PHE A 123 -8.80 -1.63 -5.18
C PHE A 123 -7.56 -2.22 -5.86
N VAL A 124 -6.37 -1.67 -5.63
CA VAL A 124 -5.13 -2.22 -6.18
C VAL A 124 -4.91 -3.64 -5.64
N ASP A 125 -4.90 -3.83 -4.32
CA ASP A 125 -4.63 -5.12 -3.72
C ASP A 125 -5.74 -6.15 -4.03
N SER A 126 -7.02 -5.73 -3.99
CA SER A 126 -8.13 -6.59 -4.41
C SER A 126 -8.05 -6.98 -5.89
N ALA A 127 -7.55 -6.10 -6.76
CA ALA A 127 -7.35 -6.42 -8.16
C ALA A 127 -6.23 -7.46 -8.34
N PHE A 128 -5.15 -7.38 -7.56
CA PHE A 128 -4.09 -8.40 -7.56
C PHE A 128 -4.64 -9.77 -7.17
N GLU A 129 -5.46 -9.85 -6.10
CA GLU A 129 -6.12 -11.10 -5.69
C GLU A 129 -7.07 -11.64 -6.76
N LEU A 130 -7.90 -10.79 -7.36
CA LEU A 130 -8.79 -11.20 -8.43
C LEU A 130 -8.03 -11.64 -9.68
N CYS A 131 -6.87 -11.05 -9.98
CA CYS A 131 -6.01 -11.47 -11.06
C CYS A 131 -5.41 -12.87 -10.83
N GLN A 132 -5.19 -13.29 -9.60
CA GLN A 132 -4.79 -14.67 -9.29
C GLN A 132 -5.93 -15.67 -9.60
N LYS A 133 -7.19 -15.28 -9.33
CA LYS A 133 -8.36 -16.10 -9.71
C LYS A 133 -8.50 -16.27 -11.22
N TYR A 134 -8.26 -15.21 -11.97
CA TYR A 134 -8.41 -15.16 -13.42
C TYR A 134 -7.04 -15.04 -14.11
N ASN A 135 -6.13 -15.95 -13.77
CA ASN A 135 -4.72 -15.94 -14.19
C ASN A 135 -4.49 -15.76 -15.69
N SER A 136 -5.44 -16.14 -16.55
CA SER A 136 -5.37 -15.92 -17.99
C SER A 136 -5.45 -14.45 -18.41
N LEU A 137 -6.08 -13.57 -17.59
CA LEU A 137 -6.20 -12.14 -17.89
C LEU A 137 -4.87 -11.39 -17.70
N PRO A 138 -4.20 -11.47 -16.53
CA PRO A 138 -2.94 -10.79 -16.34
C PRO A 138 -1.87 -11.27 -17.33
N LEU A 139 -1.85 -12.55 -17.69
CA LEU A 139 -0.90 -13.08 -18.67
C LEU A 139 -1.04 -12.46 -20.07
N ARG A 140 -2.22 -11.98 -20.44
CA ARG A 140 -2.45 -11.26 -21.70
C ARG A 140 -2.12 -9.77 -21.62
N ILE A 141 -2.19 -9.19 -20.41
CA ILE A 141 -2.03 -7.75 -20.19
C ILE A 141 -0.58 -7.39 -19.87
N ILE A 142 0.17 -8.32 -19.24
CA ILE A 142 1.56 -8.09 -18.85
C ILE A 142 2.42 -7.97 -20.12
N PRO A 143 3.04 -6.79 -20.34
CA PRO A 143 3.84 -6.56 -21.53
C PRO A 143 5.16 -7.36 -21.49
N ASP A 144 5.66 -7.76 -22.64
CA ASP A 144 6.92 -8.54 -22.75
C ASP A 144 8.14 -7.76 -22.22
N TRP A 145 8.11 -6.42 -22.27
CA TRP A 145 9.21 -5.60 -21.76
C TRP A 145 9.37 -5.68 -20.22
N PHE A 146 8.40 -6.24 -19.49
CA PHE A 146 8.56 -6.52 -18.06
C PHE A 146 9.71 -7.49 -17.80
N GLU A 147 9.98 -8.44 -18.73
CA GLU A 147 11.06 -9.42 -18.61
C GLU A 147 12.47 -8.80 -18.54
N GLY A 148 12.61 -7.57 -19.02
CA GLY A 148 13.87 -6.82 -18.97
C GLY A 148 14.06 -5.92 -17.75
N ILE A 149 13.08 -5.85 -16.83
CA ILE A 149 13.14 -4.96 -15.67
C ILE A 149 13.23 -5.77 -14.38
N PRO A 150 14.28 -5.57 -13.55
CA PRO A 150 14.36 -6.18 -12.24
C PRO A 150 13.07 -5.96 -11.44
N PHE A 151 12.62 -6.96 -10.71
CA PHE A 151 11.35 -7.05 -9.96
C PHE A 151 10.09 -7.22 -10.83
N LEU A 152 10.05 -6.80 -12.10
CA LEU A 152 8.90 -7.01 -12.97
C LEU A 152 9.00 -8.28 -13.82
N GLU A 153 10.21 -8.78 -14.06
CA GLU A 153 10.51 -9.95 -14.88
C GLU A 153 9.72 -11.21 -14.50
N ASN A 154 9.38 -11.32 -13.22
CA ASN A 154 8.68 -12.49 -12.68
C ASN A 154 7.19 -12.28 -12.43
N THR A 155 6.63 -11.16 -12.87
CA THR A 155 5.22 -10.85 -12.68
C THR A 155 4.30 -11.93 -13.27
N ARG A 156 4.66 -12.51 -14.42
CA ARG A 156 3.92 -13.63 -15.05
C ARG A 156 3.89 -14.85 -14.12
N ASN A 157 5.05 -15.25 -13.59
CA ASN A 157 5.17 -16.40 -12.70
C ASN A 157 4.39 -16.18 -11.40
N TYR A 158 4.36 -14.95 -10.88
CA TYR A 158 3.59 -14.58 -9.70
C TYR A 158 2.10 -14.90 -9.90
N PHE A 159 1.51 -14.46 -11.00
CA PHE A 159 0.09 -14.72 -11.28
C PHE A 159 -0.21 -16.18 -11.66
N GLN A 160 0.77 -16.90 -12.23
CA GLN A 160 0.59 -18.33 -12.55
C GLN A 160 0.60 -19.22 -11.32
N ARG A 161 1.38 -18.87 -10.30
CA ARG A 161 1.54 -19.64 -9.06
C ARG A 161 0.65 -19.18 -7.93
N GLY A 162 0.13 -17.97 -8.00
CA GLY A 162 -0.76 -17.40 -6.99
C GLY A 162 -2.06 -18.20 -6.90
N THR A 163 -2.51 -18.43 -5.68
CA THR A 163 -3.80 -19.07 -5.39
C THR A 163 -4.73 -18.02 -4.78
N PHE A 164 -5.87 -17.82 -5.42
CA PHE A 164 -6.91 -16.92 -4.92
C PHE A 164 -7.52 -17.47 -3.63
N ASP A 165 -7.58 -16.65 -2.59
CA ASP A 165 -8.35 -16.94 -1.39
C ASP A 165 -9.30 -15.78 -1.05
N MET A 166 -10.57 -16.11 -0.77
CA MET A 166 -11.57 -15.13 -0.34
C MET A 166 -11.21 -14.50 1.01
N VAL A 167 -10.48 -15.21 1.84
CA VAL A 167 -10.03 -14.73 3.16
C VAL A 167 -9.03 -13.58 3.01
N ASP A 168 -8.21 -13.58 1.96
CA ASP A 168 -7.26 -12.51 1.66
C ASP A 168 -7.99 -11.21 1.27
N LEU A 169 -9.09 -11.29 0.52
CA LEU A 169 -9.95 -10.12 0.26
C LEU A 169 -10.55 -9.54 1.55
N VAL A 170 -10.96 -10.39 2.49
CA VAL A 170 -11.45 -9.95 3.80
C VAL A 170 -10.32 -9.28 4.58
N ALA A 171 -9.11 -9.85 4.57
CA ALA A 171 -7.94 -9.26 5.22
C ALA A 171 -7.60 -7.88 4.65
N ILE A 172 -7.62 -7.72 3.32
CA ILE A 172 -7.44 -6.44 2.64
C ILE A 172 -8.49 -5.42 3.09
N ALA A 173 -9.76 -5.81 3.17
CA ALA A 173 -10.84 -4.92 3.63
C ALA A 173 -10.64 -4.49 5.09
N VAL A 174 -10.31 -5.43 5.98
CA VAL A 174 -10.07 -5.17 7.41
C VAL A 174 -8.82 -4.30 7.59
N GLY A 175 -7.73 -4.59 6.86
CA GLY A 175 -6.50 -3.80 6.86
C GLY A 175 -6.73 -2.36 6.41
N THR A 176 -7.54 -2.17 5.36
CA THR A 176 -7.94 -0.84 4.88
C THR A 176 -8.74 -0.07 5.95
N GLY A 177 -9.70 -0.72 6.59
CA GLY A 177 -10.50 -0.13 7.67
C GLY A 177 -9.64 0.27 8.88
N ALA A 178 -8.73 -0.61 9.30
CA ALA A 178 -7.79 -0.36 10.39
C ALA A 178 -6.86 0.82 10.10
N ALA A 179 -6.32 0.89 8.88
CA ALA A 179 -5.47 1.99 8.44
C ALA A 179 -6.23 3.32 8.46
N TYR A 180 -7.45 3.36 7.92
CA TYR A 180 -8.29 4.56 7.95
C TYR A 180 -8.59 5.03 9.38
N PHE A 181 -8.94 4.10 10.27
CA PHE A 181 -9.17 4.40 11.68
C PHE A 181 -7.93 5.02 12.33
N LEU A 182 -6.76 4.44 12.11
CA LEU A 182 -5.49 4.95 12.64
C LEU A 182 -5.14 6.34 12.09
N ILE A 183 -5.40 6.59 10.80
CA ILE A 183 -5.23 7.91 10.19
C ILE A 183 -6.07 8.96 10.91
N ILE A 184 -7.34 8.66 11.20
CA ILE A 184 -8.24 9.58 11.90
C ILE A 184 -7.69 9.88 13.30
N LEU A 185 -7.30 8.86 14.06
CA LEU A 185 -6.77 9.02 15.41
C LEU A 185 -5.50 9.87 15.45
N THR A 186 -4.54 9.57 14.56
CA THR A 186 -3.24 10.27 14.53
C THR A 186 -3.34 11.70 13.99
N THR A 187 -4.32 11.97 13.13
CA THR A 187 -4.58 13.31 12.60
C THR A 187 -5.33 14.19 13.59
N SER A 188 -6.27 13.63 14.39
CA SER A 188 -6.99 14.34 15.43
C SER A 188 -6.05 14.84 16.53
N LYS A 189 -5.22 13.95 17.09
CA LYS A 189 -4.25 14.31 18.14
C LYS A 189 -3.33 15.47 17.72
N ARG A 190 -2.92 15.52 16.45
CA ARG A 190 -2.06 16.57 15.93
C ARG A 190 -2.73 17.95 15.88
N ARG A 191 -4.05 18.01 15.79
CA ARG A 191 -4.80 19.29 15.80
C ARG A 191 -4.93 19.89 17.20
N GLU A 192 -4.85 19.06 18.22
CA GLU A 192 -4.93 19.49 19.64
C GLU A 192 -3.59 20.01 20.17
N THR A 193 -2.48 19.62 19.54
CA THR A 193 -1.12 20.01 19.97
C THR A 193 -0.56 21.23 19.23
N VAL A 194 -1.31 21.86 18.35
CA VAL A 194 -0.98 23.07 17.57
C VAL A 194 -1.96 24.19 17.91
#